data_60b1f9e0096ccecec2d19648db3db4c1
#
_entry.id   60b1f9e0096ccecec2d19648db3db4c1
#
_cell.length_a   1.000
_cell.length_b   1.000
_cell.length_c   1.000
_cell.angle_alpha   90.00
_cell.angle_beta   90.00
_cell.angle_gamma   90.00
#
_symmetry.space_group_name_H-M   'P 1'
#
loop_
_entity.id
_entity.type
_entity.pdbx_description
1 polymer ?
#
loop_
_entity_poly.entity_id
_entity_poly.type
_entity_poly.pdbx_seq_one_letter_code
_entity_poly.pdbx_strand_id
1 'polypeptide(L)'
;MRLNETEMVKLLPAWMQEDGGDKGLATGCDIISRDAYARLKLLSRWDKIDQLSDAELDEMAWELNIQWYDSTAPIAAKRAVIRNSDRVYAKLGTPYAVEQIVADYFGTGEVREWYQYGGQPHHFKVLSDNPSLVNSNLDLFLKLLRTVKRRSSWLDAILICLTGEMFLYSD
;
A
#
# COMPACT_ATOMS: atom_id res chain seq x y z
N MET A 1 30.07 12.16 -7.40
CA MET A 1 29.88 12.47 -8.82
C MET A 1 28.67 11.67 -9.29
N ARG A 2 27.64 12.34 -9.80
CA ARG A 2 26.43 11.68 -10.30
C ARG A 2 26.56 11.56 -11.81
N LEU A 3 26.33 10.36 -12.38
CA LEU A 3 26.46 10.10 -13.82
C LEU A 3 25.60 11.03 -14.70
N ASN A 4 24.43 11.44 -14.19
CA ASN A 4 23.50 12.32 -14.89
C ASN A 4 23.96 13.80 -14.93
N GLU A 5 25.00 14.17 -14.16
CA GLU A 5 25.57 15.52 -14.09
C GLU A 5 26.91 15.61 -14.87
N THR A 6 27.41 14.47 -15.33
CA THR A 6 28.69 14.39 -16.07
C THR A 6 28.45 14.72 -17.53
N GLU A 7 29.25 15.62 -18.10
CA GLU A 7 29.23 15.97 -19.51
C GLU A 7 30.12 14.98 -20.28
N MET A 8 29.59 14.36 -21.32
CA MET A 8 30.31 13.41 -22.19
C MET A 8 31.58 14.02 -22.76
N VAL A 9 31.54 15.29 -23.13
CA VAL A 9 32.71 16.01 -23.66
C VAL A 9 33.90 15.92 -22.71
N LYS A 10 33.68 15.96 -21.40
CA LYS A 10 34.77 15.89 -20.38
C LYS A 10 35.38 14.50 -20.27
N LEU A 11 34.73 13.47 -20.80
CA LEU A 11 35.22 12.11 -20.82
C LEU A 11 36.02 11.76 -22.08
N LEU A 12 35.97 12.63 -23.09
CA LEU A 12 36.73 12.48 -24.31
C LEU A 12 38.23 12.85 -24.09
N PRO A 13 39.15 12.22 -24.88
CA PRO A 13 40.53 12.66 -24.91
C PRO A 13 40.65 14.13 -25.31
N ALA A 14 41.71 14.83 -24.84
CA ALA A 14 41.87 16.26 -25.05
C ALA A 14 41.82 16.69 -26.54
N TRP A 15 42.36 15.89 -27.43
CA TRP A 15 42.35 16.17 -28.87
C TRP A 15 40.97 16.08 -29.52
N MET A 16 40.07 15.26 -28.98
CA MET A 16 38.65 15.19 -29.39
C MET A 16 37.79 16.30 -28.79
N GLN A 17 38.22 16.81 -27.63
CA GLN A 17 37.48 17.88 -26.98
C GLN A 17 37.59 19.23 -27.75
N GLU A 18 38.50 19.35 -28.68
CA GLU A 18 38.64 20.53 -29.52
C GLU A 18 37.92 20.45 -30.86
N ASP A 19 37.61 19.22 -31.31
CA ASP A 19 36.88 18.99 -32.56
C ASP A 19 35.38 19.30 -32.45
N GLY A 20 34.84 20.04 -33.43
CA GLY A 20 33.44 20.50 -33.44
C GLY A 20 32.45 19.34 -33.67
N GLY A 21 32.85 18.31 -34.45
CA GLY A 21 32.03 17.13 -34.71
C GLY A 21 31.90 16.26 -33.48
N ASP A 22 33.00 15.98 -32.79
CA ASP A 22 33.04 15.18 -31.58
C ASP A 22 32.28 15.84 -30.42
N LYS A 23 32.40 17.16 -30.29
CA LYS A 23 31.58 17.95 -29.35
C LYS A 23 30.09 17.85 -29.64
N GLY A 24 29.71 17.94 -30.91
CA GLY A 24 28.31 17.82 -31.33
C GLY A 24 27.73 16.45 -30.97
N LEU A 25 28.46 15.37 -31.26
CA LEU A 25 28.05 14.02 -30.90
C LEU A 25 27.94 13.81 -29.37
N ALA A 26 28.93 14.25 -28.62
CA ALA A 26 28.95 14.16 -27.17
C ALA A 26 27.75 14.92 -26.53
N THR A 27 27.49 16.15 -27.03
CA THR A 27 26.31 16.92 -26.59
C THR A 27 24.99 16.23 -26.93
N GLY A 28 24.89 15.63 -28.12
CA GLY A 28 23.71 14.83 -28.50
C GLY A 28 23.48 13.63 -27.56
N CYS A 29 24.54 12.91 -27.22
CA CYS A 29 24.50 11.82 -26.25
C CYS A 29 24.05 12.30 -24.86
N ASP A 30 24.53 13.46 -24.41
CA ASP A 30 24.14 14.04 -23.13
C ASP A 30 22.65 14.39 -23.09
N ILE A 31 22.10 14.96 -24.16
CA ILE A 31 20.66 15.26 -24.25
C ILE A 31 19.83 13.99 -24.12
N ILE A 32 20.17 12.94 -24.88
CA ILE A 32 19.46 11.66 -24.86
C ILE A 32 19.57 11.01 -23.48
N SER A 33 20.76 10.99 -22.89
CA SER A 33 21.01 10.38 -21.58
C SER A 33 20.26 11.11 -20.47
N ARG A 34 20.20 12.44 -20.49
CA ARG A 34 19.46 13.25 -19.52
C ARG A 34 17.95 13.06 -19.64
N ASP A 35 17.43 12.99 -20.87
CA ASP A 35 16.01 12.69 -21.12
C ASP A 35 15.64 11.29 -20.63
N ALA A 36 16.45 10.28 -20.95
CA ALA A 36 16.26 8.91 -20.46
C ALA A 36 16.28 8.86 -18.93
N TYR A 37 17.23 9.54 -18.28
CA TYR A 37 17.30 9.60 -16.82
C TYR A 37 16.08 10.30 -16.20
N ALA A 38 15.58 11.37 -16.83
CA ALA A 38 14.37 12.04 -16.37
C ALA A 38 13.15 11.13 -16.44
N ARG A 39 13.05 10.30 -17.49
CA ARG A 39 11.96 9.32 -17.65
C ARG A 39 12.08 8.14 -16.67
N LEU A 40 13.30 7.68 -16.35
CA LEU A 40 13.52 6.63 -15.35
C LEU A 40 12.91 6.98 -13.98
N LYS A 41 12.95 8.25 -13.59
CA LYS A 41 12.31 8.69 -12.34
C LYS A 41 10.78 8.52 -12.33
N LEU A 42 10.15 8.48 -13.51
CA LEU A 42 8.71 8.25 -13.63
C LEU A 42 8.35 6.77 -13.40
N LEU A 43 9.30 5.85 -13.56
CA LEU A 43 9.08 4.42 -13.35
C LEU A 43 9.06 4.02 -11.86
N SER A 44 9.62 4.85 -10.97
CA SER A 44 9.57 4.61 -9.52
C SER A 44 8.20 4.97 -8.97
N ARG A 45 7.25 4.04 -9.05
CA ARG A 45 5.87 4.24 -8.55
C ARG A 45 5.79 4.19 -7.03
N TRP A 46 6.60 3.33 -6.38
CA TRP A 46 6.61 3.17 -4.93
C TRP A 46 6.92 4.44 -4.14
N ASP A 47 7.86 5.23 -4.62
CA ASP A 47 8.25 6.48 -3.96
C ASP A 47 7.20 7.58 -4.12
N LYS A 48 6.20 7.35 -4.99
CA LYS A 48 5.21 8.35 -5.41
C LYS A 48 3.77 7.92 -5.21
N ILE A 49 3.51 6.95 -4.35
CA ILE A 49 2.15 6.42 -4.08
C ILE A 49 1.15 7.55 -3.81
N ASP A 50 1.58 8.61 -3.13
CA ASP A 50 0.73 9.76 -2.82
C ASP A 50 0.36 10.63 -4.04
N GLN A 51 1.08 10.49 -5.15
CA GLN A 51 0.87 11.25 -6.39
C GLN A 51 0.15 10.43 -7.47
N LEU A 52 0.02 9.11 -7.27
CA LEU A 52 -0.63 8.22 -8.23
C LEU A 52 -2.13 8.53 -8.34
N SER A 53 -2.62 8.45 -9.57
CA SER A 53 -4.06 8.51 -9.87
C SER A 53 -4.78 7.23 -9.40
N ASP A 54 -6.10 7.27 -9.36
CA ASP A 54 -6.94 6.14 -8.97
C ASP A 54 -6.69 4.90 -9.84
N ALA A 55 -6.62 5.07 -11.16
CA ALA A 55 -6.35 3.98 -12.10
C ALA A 55 -4.94 3.38 -11.93
N GLU A 56 -3.92 4.19 -11.66
CA GLU A 56 -2.56 3.72 -11.41
C GLU A 56 -2.45 2.94 -10.09
N LEU A 57 -3.25 3.31 -9.07
CA LEU A 57 -3.35 2.56 -7.82
C LEU A 57 -4.02 1.20 -8.05
N ASP A 58 -5.08 1.15 -8.86
CA ASP A 58 -5.75 -0.11 -9.20
C ASP A 58 -4.81 -1.06 -9.96
N GLU A 59 -4.03 -0.55 -10.93
CA GLU A 59 -3.00 -1.33 -11.63
C GLU A 59 -1.92 -1.84 -10.67
N MET A 60 -1.43 -0.98 -9.76
CA MET A 60 -0.41 -1.34 -8.80
C MET A 60 -0.90 -2.41 -7.82
N ALA A 61 -2.15 -2.32 -7.37
CA ALA A 61 -2.77 -3.33 -6.53
C ALA A 61 -2.90 -4.68 -7.25
N TRP A 62 -3.18 -4.66 -8.55
CA TRP A 62 -3.23 -5.85 -9.39
C TRP A 62 -1.83 -6.47 -9.57
N GLU A 63 -0.80 -5.66 -9.87
CA GLU A 63 0.61 -6.11 -9.97
C GLU A 63 1.07 -6.81 -8.69
N LEU A 64 0.70 -6.25 -7.53
CA LEU A 64 1.04 -6.79 -6.22
C LEU A 64 0.14 -7.95 -5.78
N ASN A 65 -0.87 -8.29 -6.59
CA ASN A 65 -1.85 -9.33 -6.32
C ASN A 65 -2.54 -9.16 -4.95
N ILE A 66 -2.90 -7.94 -4.56
CA ILE A 66 -3.52 -7.65 -3.26
C ILE A 66 -4.95 -8.17 -3.25
N GLN A 67 -5.18 -9.33 -2.62
CA GLN A 67 -6.47 -10.00 -2.61
C GLN A 67 -7.54 -9.28 -1.78
N TRP A 68 -7.13 -8.43 -0.85
CA TRP A 68 -8.01 -7.61 0.00
C TRP A 68 -8.15 -6.17 -0.52
N TYR A 69 -7.81 -5.92 -1.78
CA TYR A 69 -7.99 -4.61 -2.39
C TYR A 69 -9.43 -4.41 -2.87
N ASP A 70 -9.95 -3.21 -2.65
CA ASP A 70 -11.25 -2.77 -3.15
C ASP A 70 -11.09 -1.55 -4.04
N SER A 71 -11.42 -1.72 -5.33
CA SER A 71 -11.34 -0.65 -6.33
C SER A 71 -12.39 0.47 -6.12
N THR A 72 -13.40 0.24 -5.29
CA THR A 72 -14.44 1.25 -4.99
C THR A 72 -14.11 2.09 -3.76
N ALA A 73 -13.05 1.73 -3.02
CA ALA A 73 -12.64 2.41 -1.81
C ALA A 73 -12.14 3.85 -2.08
N PRO A 74 -12.21 4.74 -1.09
CA PRO A 74 -11.62 6.07 -1.19
C PRO A 74 -10.12 6.00 -1.49
N ILE A 75 -9.60 6.95 -2.27
CA ILE A 75 -8.20 6.99 -2.70
C ILE A 75 -7.20 6.96 -1.54
N ALA A 76 -7.56 7.51 -0.40
CA ALA A 76 -6.75 7.45 0.82
C ALA A 76 -6.59 6.02 1.35
N ALA A 77 -7.67 5.25 1.38
CA ALA A 77 -7.65 3.84 1.77
C ALA A 77 -6.86 2.99 0.75
N LYS A 78 -7.06 3.20 -0.55
CA LYS A 78 -6.29 2.53 -1.61
C LYS A 78 -4.79 2.72 -1.43
N ARG A 79 -4.34 3.96 -1.17
CA ARG A 79 -2.93 4.27 -0.91
C ARG A 79 -2.40 3.60 0.35
N ALA A 80 -3.19 3.58 1.42
CA ALA A 80 -2.82 2.92 2.67
C ALA A 80 -2.65 1.41 2.49
N VAL A 81 -3.60 0.76 1.84
CA VAL A 81 -3.59 -0.68 1.54
C VAL A 81 -2.36 -1.07 0.72
N ILE A 82 -2.04 -0.33 -0.35
CA ILE A 82 -0.88 -0.60 -1.18
C ILE A 82 0.41 -0.41 -0.37
N ARG A 83 0.52 0.67 0.39
CA ARG A 83 1.72 0.98 1.20
C ARG A 83 2.00 -0.08 2.27
N ASN A 84 0.95 -0.66 2.85
CA ASN A 84 1.06 -1.64 3.92
C ASN A 84 1.02 -3.09 3.43
N SER A 85 0.81 -3.32 2.13
CA SER A 85 0.63 -4.65 1.54
C SER A 85 1.72 -5.66 1.91
N ASP A 86 2.99 -5.27 1.83
CA ASP A 86 4.13 -6.13 2.18
C ASP A 86 4.08 -6.59 3.64
N ARG A 87 3.70 -5.69 4.56
CA ARG A 87 3.59 -5.99 5.98
C ARG A 87 2.44 -6.95 6.27
N VAL A 88 1.34 -6.76 5.57
CA VAL A 88 0.16 -7.63 5.68
C VAL A 88 0.48 -9.01 5.10
N TYR A 89 1.13 -9.09 3.94
CA TYR A 89 1.57 -10.36 3.36
C TYR A 89 2.50 -11.14 4.27
N ALA A 90 3.48 -10.48 4.87
CA ALA A 90 4.41 -11.11 5.80
C ALA A 90 3.74 -11.69 7.05
N LYS A 91 2.54 -11.21 7.40
CA LYS A 91 1.81 -11.56 8.62
C LYS A 91 0.39 -12.07 8.36
N LEU A 92 0.11 -12.57 7.18
CA LEU A 92 -1.20 -13.14 6.85
C LEU A 92 -1.62 -14.21 7.88
N GLY A 93 -2.89 -14.19 8.26
CA GLY A 93 -3.46 -15.11 9.24
C GLY A 93 -3.13 -14.78 10.70
N THR A 94 -2.53 -13.63 10.99
CA THR A 94 -2.32 -13.14 12.35
C THR A 94 -3.28 -12.01 12.71
N PRO A 95 -3.51 -11.73 14.01
CA PRO A 95 -4.30 -10.57 14.45
C PRO A 95 -3.80 -9.26 13.85
N TYR A 96 -2.48 -9.06 13.76
CA TYR A 96 -1.85 -7.88 13.17
C TYR A 96 -2.32 -7.61 11.72
N ALA A 97 -2.43 -8.64 10.89
CA ALA A 97 -2.87 -8.45 9.50
C ALA A 97 -4.33 -7.98 9.43
N VAL A 98 -5.19 -8.47 10.33
CA VAL A 98 -6.58 -8.03 10.44
C VAL A 98 -6.65 -6.59 10.94
N GLU A 99 -5.90 -6.25 11.99
CA GLU A 99 -5.82 -4.89 12.55
C GLU A 99 -5.35 -3.88 11.51
N GLN A 100 -4.33 -4.24 10.73
CA GLN A 100 -3.79 -3.37 9.68
C GLN A 100 -4.83 -3.07 8.59
N ILE A 101 -5.59 -4.08 8.16
CA ILE A 101 -6.64 -3.88 7.16
C ILE A 101 -7.79 -3.04 7.72
N VAL A 102 -8.18 -3.29 8.98
CA VAL A 102 -9.19 -2.45 9.64
C VAL A 102 -8.70 -1.00 9.70
N ALA A 103 -7.43 -0.79 10.05
CA ALA A 103 -6.84 0.55 10.09
C ALA A 103 -6.81 1.24 8.72
N ASP A 104 -6.47 0.51 7.65
CA ASP A 104 -6.35 1.05 6.30
C ASP A 104 -7.70 1.47 5.69
N TYR A 105 -8.79 0.76 6.00
CA TYR A 105 -10.12 1.02 5.44
C TYR A 105 -11.05 1.81 6.37
N PHE A 106 -10.97 1.55 7.67
CA PHE A 106 -11.98 2.02 8.63
C PHE A 106 -11.40 2.86 9.76
N GLY A 107 -10.09 3.04 9.83
CA GLY A 107 -9.42 3.76 10.90
C GLY A 107 -8.88 2.82 11.97
N THR A 108 -9.06 3.15 13.25
CA THR A 108 -8.53 2.31 14.33
C THR A 108 -9.27 0.99 14.46
N GLY A 109 -8.51 -0.07 14.69
CA GLY A 109 -9.05 -1.39 14.95
C GLY A 109 -8.12 -2.23 15.81
N GLU A 110 -8.68 -2.94 16.79
CA GLU A 110 -7.99 -3.86 17.68
C GLU A 110 -8.63 -5.24 17.55
N VAL A 111 -7.81 -6.29 17.49
CA VAL A 111 -8.28 -7.67 17.50
C VAL A 111 -8.05 -8.28 18.87
N ARG A 112 -9.11 -8.77 19.49
CA ARG A 112 -9.02 -9.55 20.74
C ARG A 112 -9.23 -11.01 20.48
N GLU A 113 -8.25 -11.82 20.85
CA GLU A 113 -8.31 -13.26 20.73
C GLU A 113 -9.07 -13.89 21.91
N TRP A 114 -9.62 -15.08 21.69
CA TRP A 114 -10.48 -15.81 22.62
C TRP A 114 -9.96 -15.89 24.05
N TYR A 115 -8.67 -16.02 24.26
CA TYR A 115 -8.06 -16.10 25.60
C TYR A 115 -8.08 -14.76 26.35
N GLN A 116 -8.25 -13.63 25.67
CA GLN A 116 -8.31 -12.30 26.28
C GLN A 116 -9.70 -11.96 26.84
N TYR A 117 -10.76 -12.58 26.28
CA TYR A 117 -12.13 -12.34 26.73
C TYR A 117 -12.86 -13.60 27.23
N GLY A 118 -12.14 -14.74 27.37
CA GLY A 118 -12.73 -16.00 27.85
C GLY A 118 -13.68 -16.68 26.87
N GLY A 119 -13.47 -16.48 25.55
CA GLY A 119 -14.27 -17.09 24.48
C GLY A 119 -13.88 -18.53 24.17
N GLN A 120 -14.51 -19.10 23.13
CA GLN A 120 -14.17 -20.42 22.64
C GLN A 120 -12.81 -20.42 21.90
N PRO A 121 -12.03 -21.51 21.94
CA PRO A 121 -10.76 -21.61 21.22
C PRO A 121 -10.92 -21.27 19.72
N HIS A 122 -9.93 -20.56 19.18
CA HIS A 122 -9.89 -20.08 17.78
C HIS A 122 -10.91 -18.99 17.42
N HIS A 123 -11.59 -18.41 18.40
CA HIS A 123 -12.50 -17.30 18.19
C HIS A 123 -11.79 -15.96 18.45
N PHE A 124 -12.27 -14.89 17.82
CA PHE A 124 -11.77 -13.55 18.03
C PHE A 124 -12.86 -12.50 17.85
N LYS A 125 -12.63 -11.33 18.42
CA LYS A 125 -13.48 -10.13 18.28
C LYS A 125 -12.69 -9.01 17.67
N VAL A 126 -13.36 -8.16 16.89
CA VAL A 126 -12.78 -6.94 16.34
C VAL A 126 -13.41 -5.75 17.05
N LEU A 127 -12.57 -4.86 17.57
CA LEU A 127 -12.98 -3.58 18.16
C LEU A 127 -12.63 -2.47 17.18
N SER A 128 -13.54 -1.55 16.95
CA SER A 128 -13.29 -0.36 16.12
C SER A 128 -14.00 0.86 16.71
N ASP A 129 -13.40 2.04 16.53
CA ASP A 129 -14.00 3.29 16.95
C ASP A 129 -14.91 3.89 15.87
N ASN A 130 -14.95 3.27 14.68
CA ASN A 130 -15.69 3.80 13.54
C ASN A 130 -17.04 3.09 13.34
N PRO A 131 -18.17 3.77 13.57
CA PRO A 131 -19.50 3.18 13.37
C PRO A 131 -19.84 2.86 11.91
N SER A 132 -19.14 3.46 10.94
CA SER A 132 -19.39 3.22 9.52
C SER A 132 -19.05 1.78 9.10
N LEU A 133 -18.24 1.09 9.88
CA LEU A 133 -17.86 -0.31 9.66
C LEU A 133 -19.08 -1.24 9.68
N VAL A 134 -20.04 -1.01 10.61
CA VAL A 134 -21.24 -1.84 10.76
C VAL A 134 -22.40 -1.32 9.91
N ASN A 135 -22.56 0.00 9.80
CA ASN A 135 -23.76 0.58 9.19
C ASN A 135 -23.80 0.50 7.66
N SER A 136 -22.66 0.63 6.98
CA SER A 136 -22.65 0.71 5.50
C SER A 136 -21.67 -0.22 4.82
N ASN A 137 -20.68 -0.77 5.53
CA ASN A 137 -19.55 -1.49 4.95
C ASN A 137 -19.33 -2.88 5.54
N LEU A 138 -20.32 -3.44 6.23
CA LEU A 138 -20.20 -4.74 6.89
C LEU A 138 -19.85 -5.86 5.91
N ASP A 139 -20.55 -5.93 4.77
CA ASP A 139 -20.31 -6.95 3.75
C ASP A 139 -18.89 -6.86 3.17
N LEU A 140 -18.43 -5.64 2.91
CA LEU A 140 -17.06 -5.38 2.48
C LEU A 140 -16.06 -5.85 3.53
N PHE A 141 -16.27 -5.44 4.78
CA PHE A 141 -15.42 -5.86 5.89
C PHE A 141 -15.34 -7.39 6.04
N LEU A 142 -16.47 -8.08 6.03
CA LEU A 142 -16.50 -9.55 6.11
C LEU A 142 -15.79 -10.22 4.93
N LYS A 143 -15.94 -9.66 3.72
CA LYS A 143 -15.22 -10.11 2.52
C LYS A 143 -13.71 -9.97 2.70
N LEU A 144 -13.24 -8.79 3.11
CA LEU A 144 -11.82 -8.50 3.35
C LEU A 144 -11.26 -9.41 4.45
N LEU A 145 -12.00 -9.56 5.55
CA LEU A 145 -11.62 -10.40 6.67
C LEU A 145 -11.41 -11.87 6.26
N ARG A 146 -12.29 -12.41 5.40
CA ARG A 146 -12.19 -13.79 4.90
C ARG A 146 -10.91 -14.06 4.11
N THR A 147 -10.36 -13.05 3.43
CA THR A 147 -9.11 -13.21 2.67
C THR A 147 -7.86 -13.21 3.56
N VAL A 148 -7.93 -12.54 4.70
CA VAL A 148 -6.75 -12.26 5.54
C VAL A 148 -6.67 -13.13 6.79
N LYS A 149 -7.81 -13.46 7.41
CA LYS A 149 -7.82 -14.30 8.61
C LYS A 149 -7.45 -15.76 8.30
N ARG A 150 -7.01 -16.49 9.31
CA ARG A 150 -6.88 -17.96 9.21
C ARG A 150 -8.24 -18.59 8.94
N ARG A 151 -8.27 -19.63 8.12
CA ARG A 151 -9.50 -20.40 7.84
C ARG A 151 -10.09 -21.04 9.10
N SER A 152 -9.24 -21.41 10.06
CA SER A 152 -9.63 -22.04 11.34
C SER A 152 -10.08 -21.03 12.41
N SER A 153 -10.00 -19.74 12.17
CA SER A 153 -10.42 -18.72 13.14
C SER A 153 -11.81 -18.20 12.83
N TRP A 154 -12.62 -17.98 13.86
CA TRP A 154 -14.02 -17.56 13.77
C TRP A 154 -14.19 -16.17 14.37
N LEU A 155 -14.94 -15.30 13.68
CA LEU A 155 -15.32 -14.01 14.19
C LEU A 155 -16.57 -14.17 15.08
N ASP A 156 -16.47 -13.80 16.35
CA ASP A 156 -17.62 -13.84 17.28
C ASP A 156 -18.46 -12.57 17.19
N ALA A 157 -17.81 -11.43 17.20
CA ALA A 157 -18.50 -10.15 17.20
C ALA A 157 -17.59 -9.01 16.72
N ILE A 158 -18.23 -7.97 16.21
CA ILE A 158 -17.63 -6.67 15.96
C ILE A 158 -18.15 -5.72 17.04
N LEU A 159 -17.25 -5.12 17.79
CA LEU A 159 -17.59 -4.17 18.85
C LEU A 159 -17.22 -2.76 18.39
N ILE A 160 -18.17 -1.85 18.44
CA ILE A 160 -17.91 -0.45 18.16
C ILE A 160 -17.83 0.28 19.50
N CYS A 161 -16.66 0.83 19.78
CA CYS A 161 -16.40 1.66 20.95
C CYS A 161 -16.72 3.11 20.60
N LEU A 162 -17.95 3.53 20.78
CA LEU A 162 -18.30 4.95 20.80
C LEU A 162 -17.97 5.52 22.18
N THR A 163 -17.38 6.68 22.22
CA THR A 163 -16.99 7.40 23.46
C THR A 163 -18.03 7.27 24.58
N GLY A 164 -17.87 6.25 25.44
CA GLY A 164 -18.67 6.04 26.65
C GLY A 164 -19.69 4.90 26.65
N GLU A 165 -20.07 4.33 25.51
CA GLU A 165 -21.04 3.20 25.47
C GLU A 165 -20.59 2.12 24.49
N MET A 166 -20.71 0.86 24.91
CA MET A 166 -20.30 -0.30 24.12
C MET A 166 -21.54 -0.96 23.51
N PHE A 167 -21.64 -0.94 22.18
CA PHE A 167 -22.71 -1.66 21.47
C PHE A 167 -22.21 -3.02 20.98
N LEU A 168 -22.97 -4.07 21.29
CA LEU A 168 -22.72 -5.45 20.86
C LEU A 168 -23.49 -5.73 19.57
N TYR A 169 -22.77 -6.12 18.54
CA TYR A 169 -23.35 -6.77 17.37
C TYR A 169 -22.94 -8.26 17.40
N SER A 170 -23.89 -9.15 17.58
CA SER A 170 -23.67 -10.60 17.48
C SER A 170 -24.46 -11.15 16.29
N ASP A 171 -23.80 -11.98 15.47
CA ASP A 171 -24.48 -12.81 14.49
C ASP A 171 -25.32 -13.89 15.17
#